data_b519e55d09933658cd40150c0d37e0f0
#
_entry.id   b519e55d09933658cd40150c0d37e0f0
#
_cell.length_a   1.000
_cell.length_b   1.000
_cell.length_c   1.000
_cell.angle_alpha   90.00
_cell.angle_beta   90.00
_cell.angle_gamma   90.00
#
_symmetry.space_group_name_H-M   'P 1'
#
loop_
_entity.id
_entity.type
_entity.pdbx_description
1 polymer ?
#
loop_
_entity_poly.entity_id
_entity_poly.type
_entity_poly.pdbx_seq_one_letter_code
_entity_poly.pdbx_strand_id
1 'polypeptide(L)'
;SYFFNNTNTENRSTVEKWYEAPMIPDTLSTNGYSDTKGYNHRFNARLEWKISENQNLMIRPRFSYQSNDPWSRTTGWQYGAPADGGSGYSRTDNFSDALRHGYNVGTSAVYRAKLGKNGRTITLDGSFSYSDNTNNSNSWSNILATQPDRPAVDPVTGVWDPANYTELRYLRNLAPSSSYSLRGSF
;
A
#
# COMPACT_ATOMS: atom_id res chain seq x y z
N SER A 1 -21.83 -3.46 16.06
CA SER A 1 -20.45 -3.86 16.38
C SER A 1 -19.45 -2.82 15.90
N TYR A 2 -18.42 -2.59 16.69
CA TYR A 2 -17.27 -1.79 16.33
C TYR A 2 -16.01 -2.65 16.45
N PHE A 3 -15.13 -2.52 15.49
CA PHE A 3 -13.84 -3.18 15.43
C PHE A 3 -12.75 -2.16 15.16
N PHE A 4 -11.68 -2.22 15.95
CA PHE A 4 -10.47 -1.45 15.76
C PHE A 4 -9.27 -2.39 15.71
N ASN A 5 -8.39 -2.16 14.76
CA ASN A 5 -7.11 -2.85 14.66
C ASN A 5 -6.01 -1.85 14.36
N ASN A 6 -4.92 -1.96 15.09
CA ASN A 6 -3.68 -1.25 14.86
C ASN A 6 -2.59 -2.28 14.57
N THR A 7 -1.89 -2.11 13.48
CA THR A 7 -0.78 -2.99 13.08
C THR A 7 0.48 -2.18 12.91
N ASN A 8 1.57 -2.72 13.41
CA ASN A 8 2.92 -2.25 13.13
C ASN A 8 3.73 -3.46 12.66
N THR A 9 4.21 -3.42 11.44
CA THR A 9 4.95 -4.53 10.84
C THR A 9 6.30 -4.05 10.37
N GLU A 10 7.34 -4.57 10.97
CA GLU A 10 8.71 -4.38 10.52
C GLU A 10 9.18 -5.63 9.75
N ASN A 11 9.83 -5.41 8.64
CA ASN A 11 10.45 -6.48 7.87
C ASN A 11 11.89 -6.10 7.53
N ARG A 12 12.78 -7.05 7.70
CA ARG A 12 14.20 -6.94 7.31
C ARG A 12 14.53 -8.11 6.40
N SER A 13 15.17 -7.82 5.30
CA SER A 13 15.60 -8.82 4.34
C SER A 13 17.04 -8.59 3.93
N THR A 14 17.79 -9.68 3.82
CA THR A 14 19.13 -9.67 3.24
C THR A 14 19.13 -10.73 2.14
N VAL A 15 19.56 -10.35 0.95
CA VAL A 15 19.68 -11.24 -0.19
C VAL A 15 21.09 -11.12 -0.72
N GLU A 16 21.77 -12.24 -0.82
CA GLU A 16 23.09 -12.36 -1.44
C GLU A 16 22.98 -13.31 -2.62
N LYS A 17 23.51 -12.90 -3.76
CA LYS A 17 23.53 -13.70 -4.99
C LYS A 17 24.95 -13.74 -5.52
N TRP A 18 25.39 -14.91 -5.87
CA TRP A 18 26.65 -15.17 -6.53
C TRP A 18 26.36 -15.66 -7.94
N TYR A 19 27.06 -15.12 -8.90
CA TYR A 19 26.93 -15.49 -10.30
C TYR A 19 28.19 -16.23 -10.73
N GLU A 20 28.06 -17.32 -11.44
CA GLU A 20 29.20 -18.04 -12.01
C GLU A 20 29.72 -17.27 -13.24
N ALA A 21 31.03 -17.31 -13.42
CA ALA A 21 31.67 -16.72 -14.61
C ALA A 21 31.07 -17.30 -15.90
N PRO A 22 30.87 -16.54 -16.97
CA PRO A 22 31.42 -15.19 -17.21
C PRO A 22 30.50 -14.02 -16.86
N MET A 23 29.52 -14.19 -15.98
CA MET A 23 28.61 -13.12 -15.61
C MET A 23 29.30 -12.08 -14.74
N ILE A 24 29.10 -10.81 -15.07
CA ILE A 24 29.53 -9.65 -14.31
C ILE A 24 28.29 -8.77 -14.06
N PRO A 25 28.04 -8.37 -12.82
CA PRO A 25 28.80 -8.61 -11.57
C PRO A 25 28.66 -10.05 -11.07
N ASP A 26 29.71 -10.56 -10.43
CA ASP A 26 29.74 -11.90 -9.84
C ASP A 26 29.07 -11.97 -8.47
N THR A 27 28.85 -10.84 -7.81
CA THR A 27 28.17 -10.80 -6.52
C THR A 27 27.19 -9.61 -6.44
N LEU A 28 26.02 -9.88 -5.93
CA LEU A 28 24.98 -8.89 -5.57
C LEU A 28 24.56 -9.11 -4.12
N SER A 29 24.71 -8.09 -3.29
CA SER A 29 24.17 -8.06 -1.93
C SER A 29 23.09 -6.98 -1.82
N THR A 30 21.93 -7.32 -1.29
CA THR A 30 20.81 -6.41 -1.11
C THR A 30 20.30 -6.50 0.32
N ASN A 31 20.21 -5.37 1.00
CA ASN A 31 19.61 -5.23 2.32
C ASN A 31 18.34 -4.39 2.21
N GLY A 32 17.24 -4.95 2.64
CA GLY A 32 15.93 -4.29 2.69
C GLY A 32 15.46 -4.11 4.11
N TYR A 33 14.89 -2.95 4.39
CA TYR A 33 14.14 -2.66 5.60
C TYR A 33 12.81 -2.02 5.23
N SER A 34 11.74 -2.48 5.83
CA SER A 34 10.43 -1.85 5.69
C SER A 34 9.70 -1.79 7.02
N ASP A 35 9.02 -0.69 7.24
CA ASP A 35 8.12 -0.46 8.36
C ASP A 35 6.75 -0.03 7.82
N THR A 36 5.71 -0.61 8.35
CA THR A 36 4.34 -0.34 7.92
C THR A 36 3.46 -0.18 9.12
N LYS A 37 2.90 1.01 9.30
CA LYS A 37 1.91 1.32 10.33
C LYS A 37 0.52 1.37 9.71
N GLY A 38 -0.41 0.63 10.29
CA GLY A 38 -1.77 0.54 9.78
C GLY A 38 -2.82 0.70 10.87
N TYR A 39 -3.89 1.43 10.55
CA TYR A 39 -5.07 1.59 11.39
C TYR A 39 -6.30 1.18 10.60
N ASN A 40 -7.16 0.40 11.24
CA ASN A 40 -8.41 -0.04 10.63
C ASN A 40 -9.55 0.10 11.64
N HIS A 41 -10.54 0.89 11.27
CA HIS A 41 -11.77 1.08 12.02
C HIS A 41 -12.94 0.54 11.21
N ARG A 42 -13.76 -0.29 11.82
CA ARG A 42 -14.98 -0.80 11.20
C ARG A 42 -16.15 -0.66 12.14
N PHE A 43 -17.21 -0.11 11.65
CA PHE A 43 -18.47 0.02 12.35
C PHE A 43 -19.57 -0.61 11.53
N ASN A 44 -20.37 -1.49 12.16
CA ASN A 44 -21.54 -2.09 11.57
C ASN A 44 -22.70 -2.04 12.58
N ALA A 45 -23.85 -1.60 12.13
CA ALA A 45 -25.05 -1.62 12.93
C ALA A 45 -26.21 -2.26 12.15
N ARG A 46 -27.19 -2.72 12.90
CA ARG A 46 -28.45 -3.22 12.38
C ARG A 46 -29.56 -2.60 13.22
N LEU A 47 -30.41 -1.86 12.57
CA LEU A 47 -31.58 -1.22 13.15
C LEU A 47 -32.81 -1.88 12.56
N GLU A 48 -33.67 -2.37 13.43
CA GLU A 48 -34.98 -2.92 13.05
C GLU A 48 -36.06 -2.09 13.69
N TRP A 49 -36.91 -1.57 12.86
CA TRP A 49 -38.04 -0.75 13.31
C TRP A 49 -39.36 -1.36 12.84
N LYS A 50 -40.14 -1.86 13.78
CA LYS A 50 -41.54 -2.22 13.56
C LYS A 50 -42.36 -0.95 13.53
N ILE A 51 -42.73 -0.50 12.35
CA ILE A 51 -43.58 0.70 12.15
C ILE A 51 -45.00 0.38 12.56
N SER A 52 -45.48 -0.83 12.25
CA SER A 52 -46.78 -1.39 12.65
C SER A 52 -46.68 -2.91 12.68
N GLU A 53 -47.81 -3.60 13.05
CA GLU A 53 -47.87 -5.07 12.99
C GLU A 53 -47.64 -5.64 11.58
N ASN A 54 -47.88 -4.83 10.56
CA ASN A 54 -47.79 -5.22 9.16
C ASN A 54 -46.60 -4.62 8.44
N GLN A 55 -45.81 -3.77 9.10
CA GLN A 55 -44.71 -3.02 8.45
C GLN A 55 -43.44 -3.10 9.27
N ASN A 56 -42.34 -3.43 8.60
CA ASN A 56 -41.02 -3.51 9.19
C ASN A 56 -39.98 -2.84 8.28
N LEU A 57 -39.13 -2.02 8.88
CA LEU A 57 -37.97 -1.40 8.23
C LEU A 57 -36.70 -1.88 8.91
N MET A 58 -35.80 -2.42 8.13
CA MET A 58 -34.48 -2.80 8.58
C MET A 58 -33.43 -1.96 7.85
N ILE A 59 -32.52 -1.34 8.61
CA ILE A 59 -31.42 -0.54 8.09
C ILE A 59 -30.12 -1.12 8.62
N ARG A 60 -29.13 -1.28 7.76
CA ARG A 60 -27.80 -1.81 8.09
C ARG A 60 -26.73 -0.82 7.63
N PRO A 61 -26.41 0.20 8.44
CA PRO A 61 -25.30 1.08 8.17
C PRO A 61 -23.96 0.36 8.45
N ARG A 62 -22.97 0.65 7.60
CA ARG A 62 -21.60 0.20 7.74
C ARG A 62 -20.66 1.34 7.40
N PHE A 63 -19.58 1.41 8.15
CA PHE A 63 -18.50 2.34 7.93
C PHE A 63 -17.18 1.63 8.12
N SER A 64 -16.22 1.88 7.28
CA SER A 64 -14.84 1.49 7.50
C SER A 64 -13.89 2.62 7.12
N TYR A 65 -12.86 2.78 7.92
CA TYR A 65 -11.73 3.65 7.65
C TYR A 65 -10.44 2.85 7.79
N GLN A 66 -9.55 2.99 6.83
CA GLN A 66 -8.24 2.37 6.84
C GLN A 66 -7.19 3.41 6.50
N SER A 67 -6.12 3.43 7.28
CA SER A 67 -4.89 4.14 6.99
C SER A 67 -3.73 3.18 7.01
N ASN A 68 -2.77 3.38 6.11
CA ASN A 68 -1.59 2.56 6.02
C ASN A 68 -0.42 3.40 5.53
N ASP A 69 0.64 3.46 6.33
CA ASP A 69 1.82 4.27 6.11
C ASP A 69 3.04 3.35 5.94
N PRO A 70 3.25 2.74 4.77
CA PRO A 70 4.44 1.96 4.49
C PRO A 70 5.64 2.86 4.22
N TRP A 71 6.75 2.49 4.79
CA TRP A 71 8.06 3.06 4.55
C TRP A 71 9.04 1.94 4.25
N SER A 72 9.90 2.10 3.25
CA SER A 72 10.92 1.10 2.93
C SER A 72 12.21 1.74 2.43
N ARG A 73 13.30 1.08 2.75
CA ARG A 73 14.63 1.39 2.21
C ARG A 73 15.30 0.11 1.77
N THR A 74 15.87 0.13 0.58
CA THR A 74 16.64 -0.98 0.04
C THR A 74 17.97 -0.49 -0.45
N THR A 75 19.05 -1.03 0.10
CA THR A 75 20.42 -0.77 -0.36
C THR A 75 20.95 -2.01 -1.07
N GLY A 76 21.48 -1.81 -2.26
CA GLY A 76 22.07 -2.89 -3.06
C GLY A 76 23.52 -2.57 -3.40
N TRP A 77 24.33 -3.60 -3.42
CA TRP A 77 25.75 -3.57 -3.79
C TRP A 77 25.98 -4.63 -4.85
N GLN A 78 26.58 -4.21 -5.95
CA GLN A 78 27.06 -5.11 -6.99
C GLN A 78 28.56 -4.93 -7.13
N TYR A 79 29.31 -6.00 -7.01
CA TYR A 79 30.75 -5.99 -7.20
C TYR A 79 31.20 -7.24 -7.96
N GLY A 80 32.24 -7.08 -8.74
CA GLY A 80 32.84 -8.09 -9.57
C GLY A 80 33.92 -7.48 -10.42
N ALA A 81 34.83 -8.28 -10.90
CA ALA A 81 35.85 -7.84 -11.82
C ALA A 81 35.32 -7.85 -13.25
N PRO A 82 35.34 -6.71 -13.97
CA PRO A 82 35.08 -6.70 -15.41
C PRO A 82 36.10 -7.60 -16.13
N ALA A 83 35.73 -8.17 -17.25
CA ALA A 83 36.56 -9.06 -18.04
C ALA A 83 37.89 -8.41 -18.51
N ASP A 84 37.96 -7.10 -18.49
CA ASP A 84 39.11 -6.27 -18.85
C ASP A 84 40.01 -5.85 -17.66
N GLY A 85 39.79 -6.44 -16.49
CA GLY A 85 40.64 -6.26 -15.29
C GLY A 85 40.36 -5.02 -14.46
N GLY A 86 39.30 -4.27 -14.75
CA GLY A 86 38.80 -3.18 -13.89
C GLY A 86 37.85 -3.69 -12.83
N SER A 87 37.92 -3.21 -11.60
CA SER A 87 36.87 -3.48 -10.59
C SER A 87 35.68 -2.56 -10.81
N GLY A 88 34.60 -3.11 -11.34
CA GLY A 88 33.32 -2.41 -11.44
C GLY A 88 32.43 -2.73 -10.25
N TYR A 89 31.96 -1.74 -9.54
CA TYR A 89 30.90 -1.93 -8.56
C TYR A 89 29.86 -0.82 -8.69
N SER A 90 28.65 -1.13 -8.33
CA SER A 90 27.60 -0.15 -8.22
C SER A 90 26.88 -0.28 -6.88
N ARG A 91 26.40 0.82 -6.39
CA ARG A 91 25.52 0.86 -5.23
C ARG A 91 24.18 1.47 -5.62
N THR A 92 23.13 0.88 -5.13
CA THR A 92 21.79 1.43 -5.20
C THR A 92 21.30 1.73 -3.79
N ASP A 93 20.65 2.88 -3.61
CA ASP A 93 19.97 3.24 -2.37
C ASP A 93 18.59 3.74 -2.76
N ASN A 94 17.60 2.90 -2.55
CA ASN A 94 16.23 3.16 -2.88
C ASN A 94 15.44 3.38 -1.60
N PHE A 95 14.70 4.45 -1.58
CA PHE A 95 13.82 4.81 -0.48
C PHE A 95 12.41 5.02 -1.03
N SER A 96 11.41 4.54 -0.34
CA SER A 96 10.02 4.85 -0.65
C SER A 96 9.20 5.00 0.61
N ASP A 97 8.29 5.96 0.57
CA ASP A 97 7.24 6.15 1.55
C ASP A 97 5.89 6.29 0.83
N ALA A 98 4.83 5.90 1.51
CA ALA A 98 3.49 6.13 1.02
C ALA A 98 2.54 6.43 2.16
N LEU A 99 1.55 7.25 1.88
CA LEU A 99 0.40 7.49 2.73
C LEU A 99 -0.84 6.98 1.98
N ARG A 100 -1.43 5.94 2.50
CA ARG A 100 -2.64 5.33 1.95
C ARG A 100 -3.73 5.44 2.99
N HIS A 101 -4.79 6.11 2.65
CA HIS A 101 -5.97 6.16 3.51
C HIS A 101 -7.23 6.07 2.66
N GLY A 102 -8.24 5.48 3.24
CA GLY A 102 -9.52 5.35 2.58
C GLY A 102 -10.64 5.13 3.56
N TYR A 103 -11.81 5.55 3.18
CA TYR A 103 -13.03 5.26 3.89
C TYR A 103 -14.11 4.71 2.97
N ASN A 104 -14.92 3.85 3.54
CA ASN A 104 -16.07 3.29 2.88
C ASN A 104 -17.29 3.48 3.78
N VAL A 105 -18.32 4.07 3.22
CA VAL A 105 -19.63 4.25 3.86
C VAL A 105 -20.65 3.49 3.04
N GLY A 106 -21.44 2.66 3.70
CA GLY A 106 -22.50 1.93 3.03
C GLY A 106 -23.72 1.77 3.92
N THR A 107 -24.84 1.63 3.30
CA THR A 107 -26.09 1.28 3.98
C THR A 107 -26.95 0.41 3.08
N SER A 108 -27.68 -0.52 3.69
CA SER A 108 -28.78 -1.21 3.02
C SER A 108 -30.04 -1.06 3.86
N ALA A 109 -31.14 -0.80 3.19
CA ALA A 109 -32.46 -0.69 3.80
C ALA A 109 -33.42 -1.69 3.16
N VAL A 110 -34.15 -2.41 4.00
CA VAL A 110 -35.19 -3.35 3.55
C VAL A 110 -36.48 -2.98 4.24
N TYR A 111 -37.46 -2.58 3.45
CA TYR A 111 -38.83 -2.31 3.90
C TYR A 111 -39.73 -3.47 3.49
N ARG A 112 -40.48 -4.00 4.43
CA ARG A 112 -41.48 -5.05 4.21
C ARG A 112 -42.83 -4.61 4.70
N ALA A 113 -43.85 -4.81 3.87
CA ALA A 113 -45.25 -4.52 4.23
C ALA A 113 -46.18 -5.67 3.82
N LYS A 114 -47.07 -6.07 4.74
CA LYS A 114 -48.14 -7.00 4.46
C LYS A 114 -49.35 -6.20 3.94
N LEU A 115 -49.86 -6.60 2.79
CA LEU A 115 -51.03 -5.95 2.15
C LEU A 115 -52.27 -6.79 2.35
N GLY A 116 -53.19 -6.30 3.18
CA GLY A 116 -54.52 -6.90 3.36
C GLY A 116 -54.52 -8.26 4.03
N LYS A 117 -55.69 -8.91 4.02
CA LYS A 117 -55.96 -10.18 4.71
C LYS A 117 -55.39 -11.44 4.03
N ASN A 118 -54.92 -11.33 2.78
CA ASN A 118 -54.56 -12.49 1.95
C ASN A 118 -53.05 -12.83 1.96
N GLY A 119 -52.30 -12.36 2.95
CA GLY A 119 -50.91 -12.72 3.09
C GLY A 119 -49.94 -12.17 2.02
N ARG A 120 -50.40 -11.24 1.17
CA ARG A 120 -49.57 -10.58 0.20
C ARG A 120 -48.55 -9.69 0.90
N THR A 121 -47.28 -9.79 0.51
CA THR A 121 -46.19 -8.96 1.03
C THR A 121 -45.50 -8.21 -0.09
N ILE A 122 -45.19 -6.95 0.18
CA ILE A 122 -44.24 -6.17 -0.65
C ILE A 122 -42.95 -6.09 0.11
N THR A 123 -41.85 -6.29 -0.59
CA THR A 123 -40.50 -6.04 -0.10
C THR A 123 -39.83 -5.05 -1.03
N LEU A 124 -39.34 -3.95 -0.46
CA LEU A 124 -38.51 -2.99 -1.15
C LEU A 124 -37.16 -3.03 -0.51
N ASP A 125 -36.11 -3.20 -1.29
CA ASP A 125 -34.79 -3.09 -0.79
C ASP A 125 -33.94 -2.11 -1.61
N GLY A 126 -33.06 -1.39 -0.91
CA GLY A 126 -32.16 -0.43 -1.49
C GLY A 126 -30.82 -0.49 -0.80
N SER A 127 -29.77 -0.23 -1.56
CA SER A 127 -28.43 -0.12 -1.00
C SER A 127 -27.69 1.07 -1.62
N PHE A 128 -26.88 1.69 -0.78
CA PHE A 128 -25.97 2.75 -1.16
C PHE A 128 -24.57 2.42 -0.65
N SER A 129 -23.56 2.70 -1.45
CA SER A 129 -22.18 2.70 -1.00
C SER A 129 -21.39 3.82 -1.63
N TYR A 130 -20.49 4.39 -0.83
CA TYR A 130 -19.51 5.37 -1.24
C TYR A 130 -18.15 4.94 -0.72
N SER A 131 -17.15 5.03 -1.57
CA SER A 131 -15.76 4.73 -1.23
C SER A 131 -14.85 5.84 -1.75
N ASP A 132 -13.95 6.28 -0.91
CA ASP A 132 -12.90 7.24 -1.25
C ASP A 132 -11.57 6.70 -0.77
N ASN A 133 -10.58 6.67 -1.66
CA ASN A 133 -9.27 6.16 -1.38
C ASN A 133 -8.22 7.12 -1.94
N THR A 134 -7.22 7.40 -1.15
CA THR A 134 -6.06 8.19 -1.54
C THR A 134 -4.80 7.36 -1.34
N ASN A 135 -3.97 7.30 -2.36
CA ASN A 135 -2.67 6.66 -2.31
C ASN A 135 -1.61 7.65 -2.84
N ASN A 136 -0.91 8.26 -1.91
CA ASN A 136 0.19 9.16 -2.22
C ASN A 136 1.48 8.44 -1.90
N SER A 137 2.40 8.38 -2.86
CA SER A 137 3.69 7.74 -2.66
C SER A 137 4.82 8.58 -3.24
N ASN A 138 5.94 8.54 -2.55
CA ASN A 138 7.20 9.10 -2.99
C ASN A 138 8.22 7.99 -3.08
N SER A 139 9.07 8.04 -4.07
CA SER A 139 10.21 7.13 -4.17
C SER A 139 11.44 7.87 -4.68
N TRP A 140 12.56 7.55 -4.07
CA TRP A 140 13.87 8.03 -4.47
C TRP A 140 14.72 6.83 -4.81
N SER A 141 15.45 6.94 -5.90
CA SER A 141 16.42 5.95 -6.34
C SER A 141 17.72 6.65 -6.64
N ASN A 142 18.75 6.27 -5.91
CA ASN A 142 20.08 6.78 -6.09
C ASN A 142 20.95 5.64 -6.59
N ILE A 143 21.57 5.82 -7.74
CA ILE A 143 22.45 4.86 -8.36
C ILE A 143 23.84 5.48 -8.45
N LEU A 144 24.79 4.77 -7.87
CA LEU A 144 26.20 5.10 -7.91
C LEU A 144 26.91 3.99 -8.70
N ALA A 145 27.43 4.33 -9.85
CA ALA A 145 28.30 3.44 -10.61
C ALA A 145 29.74 3.91 -10.48
N THR A 146 30.66 2.99 -10.29
CA THR A 146 32.09 3.31 -10.27
C THR A 146 32.54 3.73 -11.65
N GLN A 147 33.17 4.89 -11.69
CA GLN A 147 34.04 5.24 -12.80
C GLN A 147 35.47 4.90 -12.41
N PRO A 148 36.28 4.33 -13.31
CA PRO A 148 37.65 3.94 -12.99
C PRO A 148 38.49 5.08 -12.41
N ASP A 149 38.17 6.32 -12.76
CA ASP A 149 38.93 7.51 -12.35
C ASP A 149 38.41 8.17 -11.05
N ARG A 150 37.32 7.69 -10.48
CA ARG A 150 36.73 8.24 -9.24
C ARG A 150 36.18 7.10 -8.38
N PRO A 151 36.89 6.68 -7.36
CA PRO A 151 36.35 5.71 -6.43
C PRO A 151 35.09 6.28 -5.75
N ALA A 152 34.03 5.52 -5.79
CA ALA A 152 32.76 5.90 -5.19
C ALA A 152 32.81 5.96 -3.65
N VAL A 153 33.83 5.33 -3.09
CA VAL A 153 34.13 5.34 -1.66
C VAL A 153 35.51 5.96 -1.49
N ASP A 154 35.60 6.96 -0.65
CA ASP A 154 36.90 7.44 -0.20
C ASP A 154 37.67 6.25 0.44
N PRO A 155 38.80 5.82 -0.11
CA PRO A 155 39.52 4.67 0.38
C PRO A 155 40.10 4.87 1.79
N VAL A 156 40.18 6.10 2.27
CA VAL A 156 40.69 6.44 3.59
C VAL A 156 39.57 6.52 4.64
N THR A 157 38.46 7.14 4.30
CA THR A 157 37.38 7.36 5.25
C THR A 157 36.24 6.32 5.14
N GLY A 158 36.18 5.58 4.05
CA GLY A 158 35.09 4.65 3.76
C GLY A 158 33.75 5.34 3.52
N VAL A 159 33.76 6.67 3.38
CA VAL A 159 32.55 7.48 3.23
C VAL A 159 32.16 7.58 1.75
N TRP A 160 30.88 7.41 1.48
CA TRP A 160 30.30 7.61 0.17
C TRP A 160 30.17 9.11 -0.13
N ASP A 161 30.75 9.53 -1.24
CA ASP A 161 30.60 10.90 -1.71
C ASP A 161 29.33 11.01 -2.58
N PRO A 162 28.32 11.79 -2.15
CA PRO A 162 27.11 12.02 -2.93
C PRO A 162 27.37 12.63 -4.30
N ALA A 163 28.47 13.35 -4.49
CA ALA A 163 28.86 13.91 -5.78
C ALA A 163 29.19 12.86 -6.84
N ASN A 164 29.41 11.61 -6.43
CA ASN A 164 29.72 10.50 -7.32
C ASN A 164 28.48 9.68 -7.72
N TYR A 165 27.27 10.05 -7.30
CA TYR A 165 26.05 9.41 -7.78
C TYR A 165 25.87 9.67 -9.26
N THR A 166 25.70 8.59 -10.03
CA THR A 166 25.52 8.65 -11.48
C THR A 166 24.09 8.98 -11.84
N GLU A 167 23.13 8.62 -11.02
CA GLU A 167 21.72 8.87 -11.26
C GLU A 167 20.97 9.10 -9.93
N LEU A 168 20.22 10.19 -9.91
CA LEU A 168 19.26 10.51 -8.86
C LEU A 168 17.89 10.58 -9.51
N ARG A 169 16.98 9.72 -9.07
CA ARG A 169 15.60 9.69 -9.56
C ARG A 169 14.63 9.89 -8.42
N TYR A 170 13.72 10.83 -8.59
CA TYR A 170 12.60 11.05 -7.70
C TYR A 170 11.29 10.86 -8.46
N LEU A 171 10.40 10.06 -7.90
CA LEU A 171 9.06 9.85 -8.42
C LEU A 171 8.04 10.12 -7.31
N ARG A 172 7.09 10.99 -7.62
CA ARG A 172 5.92 11.23 -6.78
C ARG A 172 4.67 10.75 -7.52
N ASN A 173 3.90 9.91 -6.86
CA ASN A 173 2.62 9.43 -7.36
C ASN A 173 1.50 9.90 -6.45
N LEU A 174 0.46 10.52 -7.04
CA LEU A 174 -0.75 10.97 -6.38
C LEU A 174 -1.93 10.27 -7.04
N ALA A 175 -2.55 9.34 -6.36
CA ALA A 175 -3.62 8.52 -6.91
C ALA A 175 -4.88 8.55 -6.02
N PRO A 176 -5.65 9.66 -6.04
CA PRO A 176 -6.97 9.69 -5.43
C PRO A 176 -7.96 8.89 -6.30
N SER A 177 -8.86 8.18 -5.67
CA SER A 177 -9.96 7.50 -6.34
C SER A 177 -11.22 7.55 -5.50
N SER A 178 -12.37 7.81 -6.12
CA SER A 178 -13.66 7.74 -5.46
C SER A 178 -14.65 6.96 -6.30
N SER A 179 -15.53 6.23 -5.65
CA SER A 179 -16.61 5.50 -6.31
C SER A 179 -17.89 5.54 -5.48
N TYR A 180 -19.01 5.51 -6.16
CA TYR A 180 -20.31 5.37 -5.52
C TYR A 180 -21.16 4.35 -6.27
N SER A 181 -22.04 3.69 -5.56
CA SER A 181 -23.07 2.83 -6.15
C SER A 181 -24.39 2.97 -5.45
N LEU A 182 -25.46 2.90 -6.22
CA LEU A 182 -26.84 2.88 -5.76
C LEU A 182 -27.56 1.72 -6.43
N ARG A 183 -28.26 0.91 -5.65
CA ARG A 183 -29.07 -0.20 -6.15
C ARG A 183 -30.42 -0.21 -5.45
N GLY A 184 -31.46 -0.49 -6.19
CA GLY A 184 -32.80 -0.71 -5.67
C GLY A 184 -33.47 -1.92 -6.35
N SER A 185 -34.34 -2.61 -5.64
CA SER A 185 -35.18 -3.68 -6.17
C SER A 185 -36.51 -3.74 -5.46
N PHE A 186 -37.51 -4.31 -6.13
CA PHE A 186 -38.90 -4.49 -5.62
C PHE A 186 -39.41 -5.87 -6.02
#